data_34b592f9207d2fc00c436d6a7c92f1cd
#
_entry.id   34b592f9207d2fc00c436d6a7c92f1cd
#
_cell.length_a   1.000
_cell.length_b   1.000
_cell.length_c   1.000
_cell.angle_alpha   90.00
_cell.angle_beta   90.00
_cell.angle_gamma   90.00
#
_symmetry.space_group_name_H-M   'P 1'
#
loop_
_entity.id
_entity.type
_entity.pdbx_description
1 polymer ?
#
loop_
_entity_poly.entity_id
_entity_poly.type
_entity_poly.pdbx_seq_one_letter_code
_entity_poly.pdbx_strand_id
1 'polypeptide(L)'
;MKNRRLCVFISFVLCCISVLAYSEGSHNNSVNKKTSEKSKKPTLMILPSDHWCEQRFYMTTWDNQGVKVKSPDYQTAFLQDRELTQVISNLGQLLTIQGYTLKDAEQETKAIFKRIAEDNVTMSATSGSVIAESPLDMIKKAAKMDILIQIDWNINSDRSVTFTLEAFDSYTSKRIATATGTGKPSNQILPVMLEQAIKSKIKDFDKQINQYYADCNKHGREIILTVKCWANWDGNLEMENEEGDELIDVIKKWLHKNAVNGAFNLSDATENFALFEQVRIPLFDEEGYAIDARDFATLLRKYIKKECDLTSKVMTRGLGEAIIVIGEK
;
A
#
# COMPACT_ATOMS: atom_id res chain seq x y z
N MET A 1 27.04 55.84 -49.78
CA MET A 1 28.42 55.49 -50.14
C MET A 1 28.51 53.99 -50.26
N LYS A 2 28.79 53.62 -51.50
CA LYS A 2 29.67 52.57 -51.99
C LYS A 2 29.38 51.14 -51.52
N ASN A 3 28.94 50.33 -52.37
CA ASN A 3 29.42 49.59 -53.57
C ASN A 3 29.47 48.10 -53.25
N ARG A 4 28.75 47.29 -54.04
CA ARG A 4 29.19 46.51 -55.25
C ARG A 4 29.81 45.19 -54.89
N ARG A 5 29.55 44.04 -55.43
CA ARG A 5 29.08 43.46 -56.73
C ARG A 5 28.95 41.95 -56.48
N LEU A 6 27.94 41.26 -56.96
CA LEU A 6 27.72 40.66 -58.29
C LEU A 6 28.70 39.56 -58.70
N CYS A 7 28.18 38.35 -58.95
CA CYS A 7 28.37 37.40 -60.06
C CYS A 7 27.82 36.04 -59.59
N VAL A 8 26.72 35.49 -60.03
CA VAL A 8 26.37 34.85 -61.33
C VAL A 8 27.41 33.80 -61.77
N PHE A 9 27.03 32.53 -61.75
CA PHE A 9 27.19 31.61 -62.89
C PHE A 9 26.21 30.44 -62.83
N ILE A 10 25.52 30.28 -63.90
CA ILE A 10 24.58 29.26 -64.34
C ILE A 10 25.38 28.05 -64.81
N SER A 11 24.93 26.85 -64.54
CA SER A 11 25.12 25.75 -65.49
C SER A 11 24.03 24.69 -65.31
N PHE A 12 23.36 24.52 -66.40
CA PHE A 12 22.36 23.52 -66.78
C PHE A 12 23.03 22.16 -67.00
N VAL A 13 22.45 21.09 -66.49
CA VAL A 13 22.37 19.82 -67.25
C VAL A 13 21.10 19.05 -66.85
N LEU A 14 20.41 18.69 -67.89
CA LEU A 14 19.18 17.95 -68.03
C LEU A 14 19.40 16.45 -67.85
N CYS A 15 18.41 15.75 -67.40
CA CYS A 15 17.88 14.43 -67.84
C CYS A 15 17.81 13.35 -66.74
N CYS A 16 16.70 12.94 -66.37
CA CYS A 16 15.95 11.72 -66.70
C CYS A 16 14.83 11.45 -65.71
N ILE A 17 13.67 11.37 -66.28
CA ILE A 17 12.40 10.99 -65.66
C ILE A 17 12.49 9.49 -65.26
N SER A 18 12.14 9.18 -64.01
CA SER A 18 11.51 7.92 -63.66
C SER A 18 10.51 8.14 -62.54
N VAL A 19 9.27 8.01 -62.95
CA VAL A 19 8.08 8.00 -62.07
C VAL A 19 8.15 6.69 -61.26
N LEU A 20 8.33 6.82 -59.97
CA LEU A 20 8.02 5.77 -59.00
C LEU A 20 6.99 6.30 -58.04
N ALA A 21 5.81 5.67 -58.08
CA ALA A 21 4.70 5.91 -57.19
C ALA A 21 5.15 5.73 -55.74
N TYR A 22 5.14 6.82 -54.97
CA TYR A 22 5.27 6.77 -53.52
C TYR A 22 3.93 6.42 -52.91
N SER A 23 3.74 5.17 -52.50
CA SER A 23 2.70 4.73 -51.60
C SER A 23 2.97 5.40 -50.26
N GLU A 24 2.05 6.28 -49.80
CA GLU A 24 2.00 6.76 -48.42
C GLU A 24 1.73 5.59 -47.48
N GLY A 25 2.77 4.98 -46.98
CA GLY A 25 2.74 4.09 -45.82
C GLY A 25 2.66 4.92 -44.57
N SER A 26 1.46 5.03 -43.99
CA SER A 26 1.26 5.51 -42.65
C SER A 26 2.13 4.69 -41.69
N HIS A 27 3.25 5.25 -41.27
CA HIS A 27 4.06 4.69 -40.18
C HIS A 27 3.36 5.01 -38.86
N ASN A 28 2.36 4.19 -38.53
CA ASN A 28 1.99 3.97 -37.13
C ASN A 28 3.15 3.25 -36.45
N ASN A 29 4.10 4.01 -35.94
CA ASN A 29 5.06 3.53 -34.95
C ASN A 29 4.33 3.37 -33.61
N SER A 30 3.44 2.38 -33.53
CA SER A 30 3.11 1.77 -32.25
C SER A 30 4.39 1.01 -31.83
N VAL A 31 5.20 1.67 -31.04
CA VAL A 31 6.22 1.00 -30.24
C VAL A 31 5.45 0.10 -29.27
N ASN A 32 5.17 -1.12 -29.71
CA ASN A 32 4.81 -2.22 -28.85
C ASN A 32 5.99 -2.46 -27.91
N LYS A 33 6.06 -1.66 -26.85
CA LYS A 33 6.86 -1.97 -25.67
C LYS A 33 6.17 -3.15 -24.98
N LYS A 34 6.36 -4.35 -25.53
CA LYS A 34 6.22 -5.60 -24.78
C LYS A 34 7.32 -5.58 -23.72
N THR A 35 7.15 -4.79 -22.68
CA THR A 35 7.68 -5.09 -21.38
C THR A 35 7.00 -6.39 -21.00
N SER A 36 7.71 -7.51 -21.07
CA SER A 36 7.37 -8.67 -20.27
C SER A 36 7.49 -8.23 -18.81
N GLU A 37 6.45 -7.62 -18.28
CA GLU A 37 6.29 -7.41 -16.85
C GLU A 37 6.31 -8.80 -16.23
N LYS A 38 7.48 -9.25 -15.78
CA LYS A 38 7.55 -10.19 -14.69
C LYS A 38 6.79 -9.48 -13.57
N SER A 39 5.53 -9.85 -13.36
CA SER A 39 4.70 -9.37 -12.27
C SER A 39 5.55 -9.41 -11.01
N LYS A 40 5.93 -8.23 -10.50
CA LYS A 40 6.74 -8.12 -9.29
C LYS A 40 5.94 -8.77 -8.18
N LYS A 41 6.48 -9.79 -7.52
CA LYS A 41 5.83 -10.40 -6.36
C LYS A 41 5.71 -9.38 -5.23
N PRO A 42 4.66 -9.48 -4.39
CA PRO A 42 4.50 -8.60 -3.24
C PRO A 42 5.65 -8.74 -2.24
N THR A 43 5.93 -7.65 -1.56
CA THR A 43 6.83 -7.65 -0.40
C THR A 43 6.08 -8.12 0.83
N LEU A 44 6.61 -9.12 1.51
CA LEU A 44 5.99 -9.73 2.68
C LEU A 44 6.73 -9.36 3.97
N MET A 45 6.02 -9.42 5.10
CA MET A 45 6.58 -9.43 6.44
C MET A 45 5.90 -10.52 7.26
N ILE A 46 6.63 -11.16 8.16
CA ILE A 46 6.11 -12.22 9.02
C ILE A 46 6.13 -11.73 10.46
N LEU A 47 5.00 -11.81 11.14
CA LEU A 47 4.84 -11.52 12.57
C LEU A 47 4.17 -12.71 13.29
N PRO A 48 4.37 -12.89 14.59
CA PRO A 48 3.52 -13.78 15.38
C PRO A 48 2.09 -13.22 15.41
N SER A 49 1.09 -14.08 15.56
CA SER A 49 -0.31 -13.64 15.72
C SER A 49 -0.51 -12.91 17.05
N ASP A 50 -1.55 -12.09 17.11
CA ASP A 50 -1.94 -11.42 18.36
C ASP A 50 -2.23 -12.42 19.46
N HIS A 51 -2.89 -13.55 19.13
CA HIS A 51 -3.19 -14.62 20.06
C HIS A 51 -1.93 -15.30 20.59
N TRP A 52 -0.96 -15.57 19.71
CA TRP A 52 0.34 -16.12 20.11
C TRP A 52 1.07 -15.20 21.10
N CYS A 53 1.04 -13.88 20.84
CA CYS A 53 1.62 -12.86 21.72
C CYS A 53 0.89 -12.80 23.07
N GLU A 54 -0.45 -12.84 23.06
CA GLU A 54 -1.26 -12.80 24.29
C GLU A 54 -1.00 -14.01 25.18
N GLN A 55 -0.96 -15.20 24.63
CA GLN A 55 -0.66 -16.44 25.38
C GLN A 55 0.72 -16.41 26.06
N ARG A 56 1.67 -15.66 25.53
CA ARG A 56 3.05 -15.53 26.03
C ARG A 56 3.32 -14.25 26.80
N PHE A 57 2.26 -13.47 27.07
CA PHE A 57 2.33 -12.18 27.76
C PHE A 57 3.16 -11.11 27.04
N TYR A 58 3.35 -11.23 25.73
CA TYR A 58 4.00 -10.23 24.89
C TYR A 58 2.97 -9.21 24.41
N MET A 59 2.36 -8.48 25.36
CA MET A 59 1.37 -7.46 25.09
C MET A 59 1.77 -6.14 25.73
N THR A 60 1.50 -5.04 25.03
CA THR A 60 1.66 -3.67 25.53
C THR A 60 0.33 -2.92 25.46
N THR A 61 0.28 -1.76 26.10
CA THR A 61 -0.89 -0.87 26.05
C THR A 61 -0.45 0.46 25.45
N TRP A 62 -1.16 0.92 24.44
CA TRP A 62 -0.96 2.23 23.85
C TRP A 62 -2.23 3.10 24.00
N ASP A 63 -2.03 4.43 23.97
CA ASP A 63 -3.14 5.38 24.11
C ASP A 63 -3.65 5.76 22.70
N ASN A 64 -4.93 5.46 22.45
CA ASN A 64 -5.63 5.87 21.25
C ASN A 64 -6.58 7.02 21.60
N GLN A 65 -6.05 8.23 21.67
CA GLN A 65 -6.81 9.46 21.93
C GLN A 65 -7.63 9.38 23.25
N GLY A 66 -7.01 8.91 24.33
CA GLY A 66 -7.62 8.76 25.65
C GLY A 66 -8.22 7.37 25.91
N VAL A 67 -8.26 6.49 24.90
CA VAL A 67 -8.68 5.09 25.07
C VAL A 67 -7.45 4.18 25.08
N LYS A 68 -7.24 3.46 26.17
CA LYS A 68 -6.17 2.47 26.29
C LYS A 68 -6.50 1.20 25.51
N VAL A 69 -5.66 0.86 24.55
CA VAL A 69 -5.82 -0.31 23.69
C VAL A 69 -4.65 -1.26 23.89
N LYS A 70 -4.94 -2.55 24.07
CA LYS A 70 -3.91 -3.60 24.09
C LYS A 70 -3.47 -3.92 22.67
N SER A 71 -2.17 -4.16 22.49
CA SER A 71 -1.59 -4.62 21.23
C SER A 71 -0.38 -5.51 21.48
N PRO A 72 0.04 -6.35 20.52
CA PRO A 72 1.27 -7.13 20.63
C PRO A 72 2.50 -6.25 20.87
N ASP A 73 3.36 -6.69 21.77
CA ASP A 73 4.70 -6.16 21.99
C ASP A 73 5.71 -6.99 21.17
N TYR A 74 5.74 -6.73 19.88
CA TYR A 74 6.64 -7.44 18.97
C TYR A 74 8.12 -7.23 19.33
N GLN A 75 8.49 -6.07 19.89
CA GLN A 75 9.86 -5.80 20.30
C GLN A 75 10.31 -6.77 21.40
N THR A 76 9.50 -6.87 22.46
CA THR A 76 9.79 -7.79 23.57
C THR A 76 9.75 -9.24 23.10
N ALA A 77 8.78 -9.62 22.25
CA ALA A 77 8.69 -10.96 21.71
C ALA A 77 9.96 -11.38 20.96
N PHE A 78 10.48 -10.54 20.04
CA PHE A 78 11.72 -10.83 19.31
C PHE A 78 12.98 -10.83 20.19
N LEU A 79 13.01 -10.02 21.23
CA LEU A 79 14.17 -9.96 22.13
C LEU A 79 14.25 -11.15 23.09
N GLN A 80 13.10 -11.66 23.55
CA GLN A 80 13.04 -12.67 24.61
C GLN A 80 12.79 -14.08 24.09
N ASP A 81 12.10 -14.24 22.96
CA ASP A 81 11.74 -15.54 22.42
C ASP A 81 12.63 -15.96 21.24
N ARG A 82 13.67 -16.72 21.56
CA ARG A 82 14.59 -17.26 20.55
C ARG A 82 13.90 -18.24 19.59
N GLU A 83 12.91 -18.97 20.05
CA GLU A 83 12.17 -19.93 19.25
C GLU A 83 11.34 -19.24 18.18
N LEU A 84 10.70 -18.10 18.52
CA LEU A 84 10.00 -17.23 17.57
C LEU A 84 10.94 -16.81 16.42
N THR A 85 12.13 -16.33 16.75
CA THR A 85 13.09 -15.87 15.72
C THR A 85 13.48 -17.00 14.77
N GLN A 86 13.65 -18.23 15.28
CA GLN A 86 13.95 -19.41 14.45
C GLN A 86 12.76 -19.81 13.57
N VAL A 87 11.55 -19.80 14.12
CA VAL A 87 10.32 -20.09 13.37
C VAL A 87 10.12 -19.11 12.22
N ILE A 88 10.27 -17.80 12.48
CA ILE A 88 10.15 -16.77 11.45
C ILE A 88 11.22 -16.92 10.37
N SER A 89 12.46 -17.24 10.76
CA SER A 89 13.56 -17.48 9.82
C SER A 89 13.27 -18.68 8.90
N ASN A 90 12.79 -19.79 9.44
CA ASN A 90 12.46 -20.99 8.67
C ASN A 90 11.28 -20.74 7.72
N LEU A 91 10.22 -20.06 8.18
CA LEU A 91 9.10 -19.68 7.33
C LEU A 91 9.55 -18.69 6.25
N GLY A 92 10.40 -17.73 6.61
CA GLY A 92 10.99 -16.79 5.68
C GLY A 92 11.77 -17.50 4.57
N GLN A 93 12.55 -18.52 4.90
CA GLN A 93 13.26 -19.32 3.90
C GLN A 93 12.28 -20.03 2.95
N LEU A 94 11.19 -20.62 3.46
CA LEU A 94 10.18 -21.27 2.64
C LEU A 94 9.54 -20.28 1.63
N LEU A 95 9.24 -19.06 2.07
CA LEU A 95 8.65 -18.03 1.22
C LEU A 95 9.68 -17.45 0.22
N THR A 96 10.93 -17.30 0.63
CA THR A 96 12.01 -16.88 -0.28
C THR A 96 12.22 -17.88 -1.42
N ILE A 97 12.12 -19.19 -1.14
CA ILE A 97 12.15 -20.23 -2.17
C ILE A 97 10.97 -20.08 -3.15
N GLN A 98 9.80 -19.60 -2.70
CA GLN A 98 8.69 -19.25 -3.59
C GLN A 98 8.94 -17.94 -4.36
N GLY A 99 10.04 -17.24 -4.14
CA GLY A 99 10.45 -16.02 -4.85
C GLY A 99 9.91 -14.70 -4.27
N TYR A 100 9.52 -14.68 -3.00
CA TYR A 100 9.11 -13.46 -2.31
C TYR A 100 10.29 -12.67 -1.75
N THR A 101 10.14 -11.34 -1.72
CA THR A 101 11.02 -10.47 -0.94
C THR A 101 10.41 -10.28 0.45
N LEU A 102 11.24 -10.46 1.48
CA LEU A 102 10.83 -10.32 2.87
C LEU A 102 11.41 -9.06 3.49
N LYS A 103 10.60 -8.37 4.25
CA LYS A 103 11.01 -7.37 5.23
C LYS A 103 11.23 -8.07 6.57
N ASP A 104 12.37 -7.81 7.18
CA ASP A 104 12.71 -8.37 8.47
C ASP A 104 11.98 -7.61 9.57
N ALA A 105 11.03 -8.29 10.23
CA ALA A 105 10.17 -7.69 11.24
C ALA A 105 10.94 -7.22 12.48
N GLU A 106 11.96 -7.93 12.90
CA GLU A 106 12.80 -7.56 14.04
C GLU A 106 13.57 -6.27 13.77
N GLN A 107 14.20 -6.17 12.58
CA GLN A 107 14.96 -4.98 12.20
C GLN A 107 14.05 -3.76 11.98
N GLU A 108 12.92 -3.95 11.32
CA GLU A 108 11.95 -2.86 11.12
C GLU A 108 11.37 -2.35 12.45
N THR A 109 11.06 -3.27 13.38
CA THR A 109 10.59 -2.90 14.71
C THR A 109 11.65 -2.06 15.47
N LYS A 110 12.92 -2.49 15.46
CA LYS A 110 14.02 -1.71 16.06
C LYS A 110 14.17 -0.32 15.42
N ALA A 111 14.08 -0.24 14.09
CA ALA A 111 14.19 1.02 13.37
C ALA A 111 13.05 2.01 13.71
N ILE A 112 11.83 1.50 13.94
CA ILE A 112 10.67 2.31 14.32
C ILE A 112 10.86 2.90 15.71
N PHE A 113 11.24 2.10 16.70
CA PHE A 113 11.45 2.59 18.06
C PHE A 113 12.55 3.66 18.10
N LYS A 114 13.61 3.49 17.31
CA LYS A 114 14.64 4.52 17.16
C LYS A 114 14.07 5.84 16.60
N ARG A 115 13.26 5.76 15.53
CA ARG A 115 12.59 6.95 14.95
C ARG A 115 11.64 7.62 15.92
N ILE A 116 10.81 6.86 16.64
CA ILE A 116 9.89 7.41 17.66
C ILE A 116 10.68 8.17 18.73
N ALA A 117 11.81 7.62 19.18
CA ALA A 117 12.67 8.31 20.16
C ALA A 117 13.26 9.61 19.59
N GLU A 118 13.72 9.62 18.34
CA GLU A 118 14.23 10.80 17.64
C GLU A 118 13.12 11.84 17.42
N ASP A 119 11.92 11.43 17.00
CA ASP A 119 10.76 12.30 16.79
C ASP A 119 10.30 12.96 18.10
N ASN A 120 10.30 12.23 19.21
CA ASN A 120 9.96 12.78 20.53
C ASN A 120 10.90 13.92 20.95
N VAL A 121 12.17 13.87 20.56
CA VAL A 121 13.15 14.93 20.83
C VAL A 121 12.95 16.12 19.91
N THR A 122 12.60 15.90 18.64
CA THR A 122 12.56 16.95 17.61
C THR A 122 11.18 17.59 17.45
N MET A 123 10.08 16.84 17.72
CA MET A 123 8.69 17.24 17.43
C MET A 123 7.90 17.67 18.66
N SER A 124 8.51 17.73 19.84
CA SER A 124 7.81 18.05 21.11
C SER A 124 7.15 19.44 21.15
N ALA A 125 7.42 20.31 20.16
CA ALA A 125 6.91 21.67 20.09
C ALA A 125 5.79 21.88 19.04
N THR A 126 5.48 20.90 18.20
CA THR A 126 4.48 21.04 17.13
C THR A 126 3.32 20.08 17.33
N SER A 127 2.36 20.49 18.16
CA SER A 127 1.06 19.83 18.28
C SER A 127 0.21 20.06 17.02
N GLY A 128 0.57 19.44 15.90
CA GLY A 128 -0.40 19.23 14.82
C GLY A 128 -1.31 18.09 15.24
N SER A 129 -2.61 18.16 14.91
CA SER A 129 -3.54 17.04 15.11
C SER A 129 -3.02 15.82 14.35
N VAL A 130 -2.33 14.94 15.05
CA VAL A 130 -1.86 13.66 14.52
C VAL A 130 -2.84 12.61 14.99
N ILE A 131 -3.37 11.82 14.07
CA ILE A 131 -4.18 10.65 14.43
C ILE A 131 -3.25 9.65 15.09
N ALA A 132 -3.65 9.12 16.25
CA ALA A 132 -2.92 8.05 16.89
C ALA A 132 -2.91 6.81 16.00
N GLU A 133 -1.74 6.26 15.74
CA GLU A 133 -1.55 5.03 14.95
C GLU A 133 -1.20 3.88 15.89
N SER A 134 -1.73 2.69 15.59
CA SER A 134 -1.35 1.47 16.31
C SER A 134 0.12 1.11 16.05
N PRO A 135 0.79 0.39 16.96
CA PRO A 135 2.13 -0.13 16.71
C PRO A 135 2.24 -0.91 15.40
N LEU A 136 1.22 -1.69 15.06
CA LEU A 136 1.17 -2.44 13.81
C LEU A 136 1.06 -1.52 12.58
N ASP A 137 0.25 -0.45 12.64
CA ASP A 137 0.14 0.51 11.53
C ASP A 137 1.45 1.26 11.31
N MET A 138 2.15 1.60 12.39
CA MET A 138 3.50 2.18 12.29
C MET A 138 4.49 1.22 11.63
N ILE A 139 4.43 -0.09 11.95
CA ILE A 139 5.25 -1.12 11.31
C ILE A 139 4.91 -1.23 9.82
N LYS A 140 3.63 -1.35 9.46
CA LYS A 140 3.17 -1.40 8.07
C LYS A 140 3.69 -0.21 7.26
N LYS A 141 3.54 0.99 7.81
CA LYS A 141 3.93 2.26 7.17
C LYS A 141 5.45 2.39 7.00
N ALA A 142 6.22 2.01 8.01
CA ALA A 142 7.68 2.08 7.96
C ALA A 142 8.28 1.05 7.01
N ALA A 143 7.81 -0.17 7.07
CA ALA A 143 8.29 -1.28 6.23
C ALA A 143 7.81 -1.18 4.78
N LYS A 144 6.70 -0.48 4.52
CA LYS A 144 6.04 -0.44 3.20
C LYS A 144 5.87 -1.84 2.61
N MET A 145 5.41 -2.78 3.43
CA MET A 145 5.11 -4.14 3.00
C MET A 145 3.74 -4.21 2.33
N ASP A 146 3.62 -5.05 1.32
CA ASP A 146 2.34 -5.28 0.64
C ASP A 146 1.43 -6.21 1.44
N ILE A 147 2.00 -7.25 2.03
CA ILE A 147 1.26 -8.31 2.71
C ILE A 147 1.93 -8.64 4.05
N LEU A 148 1.11 -8.64 5.11
CA LEU A 148 1.48 -9.13 6.43
C LEU A 148 1.10 -10.61 6.54
N ILE A 149 2.05 -11.45 6.94
CA ILE A 149 1.78 -12.84 7.32
C ILE A 149 1.83 -12.95 8.84
N GLN A 150 0.78 -13.47 9.43
CA GLN A 150 0.74 -13.84 10.84
C GLN A 150 0.83 -15.35 10.98
N ILE A 151 1.65 -15.78 11.94
CA ILE A 151 1.82 -17.19 12.30
C ILE A 151 1.40 -17.43 13.74
N ASP A 152 0.63 -18.49 13.94
CA ASP A 152 0.27 -19.04 15.24
C ASP A 152 0.62 -20.51 15.29
N TRP A 153 0.99 -21.04 16.46
CA TRP A 153 1.22 -22.46 16.66
C TRP A 153 1.04 -22.89 18.11
N ASN A 154 0.71 -24.17 18.25
CA ASN A 154 0.60 -24.83 19.53
C ASN A 154 1.19 -26.24 19.45
N ILE A 155 1.86 -26.68 20.54
CA ILE A 155 2.35 -28.05 20.69
C ILE A 155 1.24 -28.86 21.37
N ASN A 156 0.80 -29.94 20.73
CA ASN A 156 -0.20 -30.85 21.26
C ASN A 156 0.38 -31.86 22.27
N SER A 157 -0.48 -32.51 23.04
CA SER A 157 -0.09 -33.50 24.05
C SER A 157 0.62 -34.72 23.46
N ASP A 158 0.35 -35.06 22.20
CA ASP A 158 1.01 -36.13 21.45
C ASP A 158 2.35 -35.71 20.84
N ARG A 159 2.82 -34.49 21.14
CA ARG A 159 4.01 -33.86 20.54
C ARG A 159 3.90 -33.58 19.04
N SER A 160 2.71 -33.49 18.50
CA SER A 160 2.51 -32.88 17.20
C SER A 160 2.43 -31.35 17.35
N VAL A 161 2.59 -30.61 16.23
CA VAL A 161 2.44 -29.16 16.19
C VAL A 161 1.27 -28.80 15.29
N THR A 162 0.33 -28.04 15.81
CA THR A 162 -0.74 -27.41 15.02
C THR A 162 -0.35 -25.97 14.72
N PHE A 163 -0.58 -25.51 13.50
CA PHE A 163 -0.27 -24.14 13.08
C PHE A 163 -1.40 -23.50 12.28
N THR A 164 -1.41 -22.20 12.32
CA THR A 164 -2.22 -21.34 11.44
C THR A 164 -1.33 -20.28 10.82
N LEU A 165 -1.40 -20.15 9.49
CA LEU A 165 -0.82 -19.03 8.74
C LEU A 165 -1.96 -18.23 8.15
N GLU A 166 -1.90 -16.92 8.32
CA GLU A 166 -2.85 -15.98 7.74
C GLU A 166 -2.09 -14.87 7.04
N ALA A 167 -2.49 -14.54 5.82
CA ALA A 167 -1.96 -13.40 5.10
C ALA A 167 -3.02 -12.31 5.03
N PHE A 168 -2.61 -11.09 5.34
CA PHE A 168 -3.45 -9.90 5.32
C PHE A 168 -2.87 -8.88 4.35
N ASP A 169 -3.73 -8.27 3.54
CA ASP A 169 -3.34 -7.09 2.79
C ASP A 169 -3.03 -5.94 3.75
N SER A 170 -1.86 -5.31 3.59
CA SER A 170 -1.39 -4.26 4.52
C SER A 170 -2.18 -2.96 4.41
N TYR A 171 -2.92 -2.76 3.34
CA TYR A 171 -3.70 -1.55 3.08
C TYR A 171 -5.12 -1.64 3.64
N THR A 172 -5.77 -2.79 3.47
CA THR A 172 -7.18 -2.97 3.85
C THR A 172 -7.37 -3.83 5.08
N SER A 173 -6.30 -4.50 5.55
CA SER A 173 -6.34 -5.54 6.59
C SER A 173 -7.26 -6.72 6.24
N LYS A 174 -7.68 -6.87 4.98
CA LYS A 174 -8.44 -8.03 4.51
C LYS A 174 -7.58 -9.29 4.57
N ARG A 175 -8.14 -10.38 5.08
CA ARG A 175 -7.51 -11.70 5.01
C ARG A 175 -7.56 -12.22 3.57
N ILE A 176 -6.41 -12.50 2.98
CA ILE A 176 -6.27 -12.85 1.56
C ILE A 176 -5.82 -14.28 1.34
N ALA A 177 -5.19 -14.89 2.34
CA ALA A 177 -4.79 -16.29 2.30
C ALA A 177 -4.80 -16.89 3.71
N THR A 178 -5.07 -18.20 3.78
CA THR A 178 -5.02 -18.96 5.04
C THR A 178 -4.49 -20.36 4.75
N ALA A 179 -3.64 -20.84 5.65
CA ALA A 179 -3.24 -22.24 5.69
C ALA A 179 -3.20 -22.72 7.14
N THR A 180 -3.83 -23.85 7.41
CA THR A 180 -3.82 -24.51 8.71
C THR A 180 -3.39 -25.96 8.56
N GLY A 181 -2.84 -26.53 9.61
CA GLY A 181 -2.49 -27.94 9.59
C GLY A 181 -1.88 -28.41 10.89
N THR A 182 -1.81 -29.73 11.02
CA THR A 182 -1.14 -30.40 12.14
C THR A 182 -0.04 -31.30 11.59
N GLY A 183 1.18 -31.11 12.10
CA GLY A 183 2.31 -31.96 11.79
C GLY A 183 2.18 -33.33 12.45
N LYS A 184 3.06 -34.24 12.07
CA LYS A 184 3.15 -35.55 12.77
C LYS A 184 3.83 -35.41 14.14
N PRO A 185 3.46 -36.22 15.13
CA PRO A 185 4.18 -36.28 16.38
C PRO A 185 5.69 -36.52 16.18
N SER A 186 6.53 -35.75 16.88
CA SER A 186 7.98 -35.81 16.71
C SER A 186 8.73 -35.44 18.00
N ASN A 187 9.97 -35.88 18.11
CA ASN A 187 10.90 -35.47 19.17
C ASN A 187 11.90 -34.39 18.68
N GLN A 188 11.69 -33.83 17.50
CA GLN A 188 12.49 -32.73 16.98
C GLN A 188 12.18 -31.42 17.72
N ILE A 189 13.03 -30.42 17.53
CA ILE A 189 12.78 -29.08 18.06
C ILE A 189 11.62 -28.43 17.27
N LEU A 190 10.85 -27.56 17.93
CA LEU A 190 9.64 -26.97 17.39
C LEU A 190 9.85 -26.29 16.03
N PRO A 191 10.89 -25.46 15.78
CA PRO A 191 11.07 -24.82 14.48
C PRO A 191 11.15 -25.80 13.31
N VAL A 192 11.76 -26.98 13.52
CA VAL A 192 11.88 -28.02 12.49
C VAL A 192 10.53 -28.73 12.27
N MET A 193 9.82 -29.04 13.35
CA MET A 193 8.50 -29.67 13.27
C MET A 193 7.51 -28.76 12.53
N LEU A 194 7.54 -27.47 12.84
CA LEU A 194 6.67 -26.48 12.25
C LEU A 194 7.00 -26.26 10.77
N GLU A 195 8.28 -26.17 10.42
CA GLU A 195 8.72 -26.09 9.02
C GLU A 195 8.21 -27.28 8.19
N GLN A 196 8.34 -28.50 8.71
CA GLN A 196 7.86 -29.70 8.01
C GLN A 196 6.35 -29.70 7.84
N ALA A 197 5.58 -29.26 8.86
CA ALA A 197 4.14 -29.16 8.78
C ALA A 197 3.71 -28.11 7.72
N ILE A 198 4.32 -26.94 7.72
CA ILE A 198 4.02 -25.84 6.79
C ILE A 198 4.36 -26.21 5.34
N LYS A 199 5.47 -26.93 5.11
CA LYS A 199 5.89 -27.37 3.75
C LYS A 199 4.76 -28.07 2.98
N SER A 200 3.89 -28.79 3.66
CA SER A 200 2.77 -29.48 3.05
C SER A 200 1.68 -28.53 2.50
N LYS A 201 1.61 -27.31 3.01
CA LYS A 201 0.56 -26.31 2.73
C LYS A 201 1.06 -25.05 2.01
N ILE A 202 2.38 -24.87 1.94
CA ILE A 202 2.97 -23.63 1.45
C ILE A 202 2.60 -23.31 -0.01
N LYS A 203 2.45 -24.32 -0.86
CA LYS A 203 2.07 -24.14 -2.27
C LYS A 203 0.65 -23.60 -2.45
N ASP A 204 -0.30 -24.09 -1.65
CA ASP A 204 -1.68 -23.62 -1.68
C ASP A 204 -1.78 -22.20 -1.10
N PHE A 205 -1.01 -21.92 -0.06
CA PHE A 205 -0.90 -20.58 0.51
C PHE A 205 -0.29 -19.58 -0.50
N ASP A 206 0.81 -19.95 -1.15
CA ASP A 206 1.44 -19.16 -2.23
C ASP A 206 0.45 -18.87 -3.38
N LYS A 207 -0.33 -19.88 -3.80
CA LYS A 207 -1.33 -19.69 -4.84
C LYS A 207 -2.38 -18.64 -4.47
N GLN A 208 -2.89 -18.66 -3.25
CA GLN A 208 -3.87 -17.66 -2.78
C GLN A 208 -3.29 -16.25 -2.80
N ILE A 209 -2.06 -16.06 -2.30
CA ILE A 209 -1.36 -14.77 -2.31
C ILE A 209 -1.17 -14.27 -3.75
N ASN A 210 -0.69 -15.15 -4.65
CA ASN A 210 -0.46 -14.76 -6.05
C ASN A 210 -1.76 -14.40 -6.77
N GLN A 211 -2.87 -15.10 -6.49
CA GLN A 211 -4.18 -14.77 -7.05
C GLN A 211 -4.65 -13.38 -6.61
N TYR A 212 -4.54 -13.08 -5.32
CA TYR A 212 -4.89 -11.77 -4.79
C TYR A 212 -4.04 -10.66 -5.41
N TYR A 213 -2.72 -10.86 -5.46
CA TYR A 213 -1.83 -9.83 -5.97
C TYR A 213 -1.96 -9.63 -7.49
N ALA A 214 -2.31 -10.67 -8.23
CA ALA A 214 -2.66 -10.57 -9.64
C ALA A 214 -3.94 -9.74 -9.86
N ASP A 215 -4.94 -9.86 -8.96
CA ASP A 215 -6.12 -9.01 -8.98
C ASP A 215 -5.75 -7.54 -8.72
N CYS A 216 -4.91 -7.27 -7.71
CA CYS A 216 -4.42 -5.92 -7.43
C CYS A 216 -3.66 -5.30 -8.62
N ASN A 217 -2.82 -6.09 -9.32
CA ASN A 217 -2.11 -5.62 -10.50
C ASN A 217 -3.06 -5.28 -11.66
N LYS A 218 -4.16 -6.02 -11.80
CA LYS A 218 -5.12 -5.84 -12.89
C LYS A 218 -6.17 -4.76 -12.61
N HIS A 219 -6.70 -4.75 -11.39
CA HIS A 219 -7.84 -3.94 -11.03
C HIS A 219 -7.53 -2.83 -10.02
N GLY A 220 -6.24 -2.62 -9.70
CA GLY A 220 -5.81 -1.68 -8.68
C GLY A 220 -5.94 -2.23 -7.25
N ARG A 221 -5.24 -1.58 -6.33
CA ARG A 221 -5.29 -1.87 -4.89
C ARG A 221 -6.43 -1.10 -4.25
N GLU A 222 -7.11 -1.71 -3.29
CA GLU A 222 -8.15 -1.01 -2.52
C GLU A 222 -7.54 -0.14 -1.42
N ILE A 223 -8.13 1.04 -1.25
CA ILE A 223 -7.88 1.93 -0.11
C ILE A 223 -9.21 2.43 0.48
N ILE A 224 -9.11 3.02 1.65
CA ILE A 224 -10.20 3.74 2.31
C ILE A 224 -9.88 5.24 2.26
N LEU A 225 -10.85 6.02 1.82
CA LEU A 225 -10.76 7.46 1.81
C LEU A 225 -11.90 8.05 2.63
N THR A 226 -11.56 8.80 3.66
CA THR A 226 -12.52 9.54 4.47
C THR A 226 -12.39 11.03 4.17
N VAL A 227 -13.51 11.69 3.97
CA VAL A 227 -13.56 13.15 3.85
C VAL A 227 -14.35 13.70 5.02
N LYS A 228 -13.81 14.72 5.68
CA LYS A 228 -14.42 15.39 6.84
C LYS A 228 -14.33 16.91 6.68
N CYS A 229 -15.24 17.62 7.34
CA CYS A 229 -15.13 19.05 7.50
C CYS A 229 -14.66 19.38 8.92
N TRP A 230 -13.89 20.47 9.09
CA TRP A 230 -13.58 20.97 10.42
C TRP A 230 -14.85 21.46 11.11
N ALA A 231 -15.04 21.14 12.39
CA ALA A 231 -16.24 21.47 13.14
C ALA A 231 -16.51 22.99 13.30
N ASN A 232 -15.48 23.80 13.14
CA ASN A 232 -15.55 25.27 13.22
C ASN A 232 -15.47 25.94 11.84
N TRP A 233 -15.55 25.18 10.76
CA TRP A 233 -15.65 25.70 9.41
C TRP A 233 -17.13 25.85 9.01
N ASP A 234 -17.50 27.00 8.44
CA ASP A 234 -18.90 27.34 8.09
C ASP A 234 -19.42 26.59 6.84
N GLY A 235 -18.56 25.87 6.12
CA GLY A 235 -18.93 25.04 4.98
C GLY A 235 -19.14 23.57 5.34
N ASN A 236 -19.74 22.82 4.43
CA ASN A 236 -19.97 21.38 4.56
C ASN A 236 -19.88 20.68 3.18
N LEU A 237 -20.16 19.38 3.11
CA LEU A 237 -20.06 18.58 1.88
C LEU A 237 -21.26 18.78 0.93
N GLU A 238 -22.34 19.41 1.37
CA GLU A 238 -23.53 19.73 0.60
C GLU A 238 -23.46 21.16 -0.01
N MET A 239 -22.38 21.92 0.28
CA MET A 239 -22.21 23.24 -0.33
C MET A 239 -22.04 23.11 -1.85
N GLU A 240 -22.78 23.95 -2.57
CA GLU A 240 -22.74 24.00 -4.02
C GLU A 240 -21.58 24.85 -4.54
N ASN A 241 -20.98 24.44 -5.65
CA ASN A 241 -20.05 25.23 -6.42
C ASN A 241 -20.80 26.19 -7.38
N GLU A 242 -20.06 26.96 -8.19
CA GLU A 242 -20.63 27.87 -9.17
C GLU A 242 -21.50 27.17 -10.26
N GLU A 243 -21.29 25.86 -10.47
CA GLU A 243 -22.01 25.04 -11.44
C GLU A 243 -23.28 24.39 -10.83
N GLY A 244 -23.51 24.54 -9.50
CA GLY A 244 -24.61 23.92 -8.76
C GLY A 244 -24.37 22.47 -8.36
N ASP A 245 -23.12 22.00 -8.44
CA ASP A 245 -22.75 20.67 -7.93
C ASP A 245 -22.37 20.74 -6.46
N GLU A 246 -22.89 19.86 -5.64
CA GLU A 246 -22.45 19.71 -4.25
C GLU A 246 -20.99 19.24 -4.18
N LEU A 247 -20.26 19.66 -3.16
CA LEU A 247 -18.86 19.30 -2.95
C LEU A 247 -18.66 17.77 -2.93
N ILE A 248 -19.59 17.02 -2.34
CA ILE A 248 -19.56 15.55 -2.36
C ILE A 248 -19.64 15.00 -3.79
N ASP A 249 -20.43 15.63 -4.68
CA ASP A 249 -20.56 15.19 -6.07
C ASP A 249 -19.33 15.54 -6.89
N VAL A 250 -18.71 16.68 -6.62
CA VAL A 250 -17.40 17.05 -7.19
C VAL A 250 -16.33 15.99 -6.84
N ILE A 251 -16.32 15.54 -5.57
CA ILE A 251 -15.40 14.48 -5.10
C ILE A 251 -15.72 13.16 -5.79
N LYS A 252 -17.00 12.76 -5.89
CA LYS A 252 -17.42 11.52 -6.56
C LYS A 252 -17.05 11.52 -8.06
N LYS A 253 -17.25 12.64 -8.75
CA LYS A 253 -16.85 12.81 -10.15
C LYS A 253 -15.33 12.65 -10.31
N TRP A 254 -14.56 13.24 -9.40
CA TRP A 254 -13.10 13.07 -9.41
C TRP A 254 -12.68 11.63 -9.15
N LEU A 255 -13.26 10.96 -8.16
CA LEU A 255 -12.98 9.55 -7.85
C LEU A 255 -13.31 8.66 -9.04
N HIS A 256 -14.48 8.86 -9.69
CA HIS A 256 -14.84 8.10 -10.88
C HIS A 256 -13.82 8.25 -12.03
N LYS A 257 -13.22 9.42 -12.16
CA LYS A 257 -12.21 9.68 -13.21
C LYS A 257 -10.84 9.12 -12.87
N ASN A 258 -10.45 9.12 -11.59
CA ASN A 258 -9.06 8.85 -11.16
C ASN A 258 -8.87 7.48 -10.50
N ALA A 259 -9.92 6.84 -9.99
CA ALA A 259 -9.85 5.47 -9.52
C ALA A 259 -9.75 4.50 -10.72
N VAL A 260 -9.07 3.37 -10.53
CA VAL A 260 -8.94 2.34 -11.56
C VAL A 260 -10.33 1.82 -11.92
N ASN A 261 -10.70 1.90 -13.19
CA ASN A 261 -12.02 1.59 -13.71
C ASN A 261 -13.17 2.40 -13.07
N GLY A 262 -12.87 3.54 -12.47
CA GLY A 262 -13.85 4.35 -11.74
C GLY A 262 -14.42 3.68 -10.50
N ALA A 263 -13.74 2.68 -9.96
CA ALA A 263 -14.26 1.82 -8.90
C ALA A 263 -14.06 2.44 -7.50
N PHE A 264 -15.16 2.72 -6.84
CA PHE A 264 -15.26 3.09 -5.43
C PHE A 264 -16.69 2.84 -4.92
N ASN A 265 -16.85 2.79 -3.60
CA ASN A 265 -18.14 2.70 -2.94
C ASN A 265 -18.27 3.82 -1.90
N LEU A 266 -19.34 4.62 -1.96
CA LEU A 266 -19.71 5.55 -0.90
C LEU A 266 -20.51 4.75 0.15
N SER A 267 -19.86 4.43 1.26
CA SER A 267 -20.44 3.56 2.31
C SER A 267 -21.24 4.32 3.35
N ASP A 268 -20.87 5.58 3.59
CA ASP A 268 -21.57 6.46 4.53
C ASP A 268 -21.34 7.92 4.16
N ALA A 269 -22.36 8.77 4.32
CA ALA A 269 -22.27 10.19 4.07
C ALA A 269 -23.23 10.99 4.95
N THR A 270 -22.72 12.11 5.46
CA THR A 270 -23.47 13.16 6.13
C THR A 270 -23.00 14.52 5.61
N GLU A 271 -23.62 15.60 6.02
CA GLU A 271 -23.19 16.95 5.64
C GLU A 271 -21.69 17.26 5.94
N ASN A 272 -21.10 16.63 6.96
CA ASN A 272 -19.73 16.89 7.42
C ASN A 272 -18.78 15.70 7.33
N PHE A 273 -19.24 14.59 6.76
CA PHE A 273 -18.49 13.34 6.70
C PHE A 273 -18.89 12.53 5.47
N ALA A 274 -17.90 11.94 4.81
CA ALA A 274 -18.11 10.92 3.77
C ALA A 274 -17.04 9.84 3.86
N LEU A 275 -17.46 8.58 3.79
CA LEU A 275 -16.61 7.40 3.79
C LEU A 275 -16.68 6.70 2.44
N PHE A 276 -15.57 6.70 1.74
CA PHE A 276 -15.40 5.95 0.49
C PHE A 276 -14.55 4.72 0.77
N GLU A 277 -15.14 3.57 0.54
CA GLU A 277 -14.46 2.26 0.64
C GLU A 277 -14.24 1.67 -0.74
N GLN A 278 -13.37 0.65 -0.82
CA GLN A 278 -13.04 -0.04 -2.06
C GLN A 278 -12.59 0.90 -3.19
N VAL A 279 -11.98 2.03 -2.82
CA VAL A 279 -11.41 2.95 -3.80
C VAL A 279 -10.20 2.27 -4.44
N ARG A 280 -10.30 1.92 -5.71
CA ARG A 280 -9.23 1.21 -6.44
C ARG A 280 -8.19 2.19 -6.98
N ILE A 281 -6.97 2.11 -6.47
CA ILE A 281 -5.85 2.94 -6.93
C ILE A 281 -4.81 2.08 -7.66
N PRO A 282 -4.05 2.63 -8.62
CA PRO A 282 -2.95 1.90 -9.25
C PRO A 282 -1.87 1.57 -8.20
N LEU A 283 -1.13 0.46 -8.40
CA LEU A 283 -0.02 0.10 -7.51
C LEU A 283 1.18 1.04 -7.68
N PHE A 284 1.35 1.56 -8.88
CA PHE A 284 2.46 2.44 -9.26
C PHE A 284 1.93 3.60 -10.09
N ASP A 285 2.60 4.75 -10.02
CA ASP A 285 2.36 5.88 -10.92
C ASP A 285 3.00 5.66 -12.30
N GLU A 286 2.87 6.66 -13.18
CA GLU A 286 3.43 6.62 -14.54
C GLU A 286 4.96 6.55 -14.56
N GLU A 287 5.62 7.06 -13.52
CA GLU A 287 7.07 7.00 -13.33
C GLU A 287 7.54 5.69 -12.67
N GLY A 288 6.61 4.84 -12.20
CA GLY A 288 6.90 3.57 -11.57
C GLY A 288 7.12 3.64 -10.05
N TYR A 289 6.75 4.74 -9.40
CA TYR A 289 6.74 4.84 -7.94
C TYR A 289 5.49 4.19 -7.34
N ALA A 290 5.66 3.46 -6.24
CA ALA A 290 4.53 2.87 -5.53
C ALA A 290 3.62 3.95 -4.95
N ILE A 291 2.31 3.81 -5.15
CA ILE A 291 1.28 4.73 -4.66
C ILE A 291 0.61 4.13 -3.42
N ASP A 292 0.43 4.97 -2.40
CA ASP A 292 -0.36 4.64 -1.22
C ASP A 292 -1.61 5.57 -1.11
N ALA A 293 -2.41 5.37 -0.05
CA ALA A 293 -3.62 6.17 0.17
C ALA A 293 -3.30 7.67 0.34
N ARG A 294 -2.14 8.02 0.92
CA ARG A 294 -1.71 9.41 1.09
C ARG A 294 -1.44 10.09 -0.25
N ASP A 295 -0.75 9.39 -1.15
CA ASP A 295 -0.40 9.92 -2.46
C ASP A 295 -1.68 10.22 -3.25
N PHE A 296 -2.60 9.26 -3.28
CA PHE A 296 -3.89 9.41 -3.95
C PHE A 296 -4.75 10.53 -3.34
N ALA A 297 -4.85 10.59 -2.01
CA ALA A 297 -5.57 11.66 -1.32
C ALA A 297 -4.93 13.05 -1.54
N THR A 298 -3.60 13.10 -1.72
CA THR A 298 -2.89 14.35 -2.04
C THR A 298 -3.27 14.87 -3.42
N LEU A 299 -3.52 13.99 -4.39
CA LEU A 299 -4.03 14.40 -5.72
C LEU A 299 -5.44 15.00 -5.60
N LEU A 300 -6.33 14.33 -4.85
CA LEU A 300 -7.68 14.84 -4.61
C LEU A 300 -7.64 16.19 -3.85
N ARG A 301 -6.79 16.33 -2.82
CA ARG A 301 -6.59 17.59 -2.12
C ARG A 301 -6.20 18.74 -3.06
N LYS A 302 -5.26 18.48 -3.99
CA LYS A 302 -4.85 19.48 -4.99
C LYS A 302 -6.00 19.85 -5.92
N TYR A 303 -6.82 18.86 -6.29
CA TYR A 303 -7.99 19.08 -7.12
C TYR A 303 -9.04 19.95 -6.40
N ILE A 304 -9.41 19.62 -5.16
CA ILE A 304 -10.34 20.39 -4.32
C ILE A 304 -9.84 21.86 -4.19
N LYS A 305 -8.53 22.06 -3.96
CA LYS A 305 -7.97 23.41 -3.88
C LYS A 305 -8.11 24.16 -5.20
N LYS A 306 -7.91 23.47 -6.33
CA LYS A 306 -7.95 24.11 -7.66
C LYS A 306 -9.37 24.44 -8.12
N GLU A 307 -10.31 23.49 -7.96
CA GLU A 307 -11.66 23.60 -8.51
C GLU A 307 -12.66 24.30 -7.56
N CYS A 308 -12.43 24.17 -6.24
CA CYS A 308 -13.34 24.74 -5.25
C CYS A 308 -12.71 25.86 -4.40
N ASP A 309 -11.42 26.16 -4.61
CA ASP A 309 -10.61 27.09 -3.78
C ASP A 309 -10.61 26.76 -2.27
N LEU A 310 -10.89 25.51 -1.90
CA LEU A 310 -10.98 25.09 -0.51
C LEU A 310 -9.63 24.60 0.02
N THR A 311 -9.27 25.07 1.21
CA THR A 311 -8.12 24.57 1.96
C THR A 311 -8.47 23.22 2.58
N SER A 312 -7.52 22.29 2.58
CA SER A 312 -7.71 20.99 3.23
C SER A 312 -6.39 20.37 3.65
N LYS A 313 -6.46 19.44 4.62
CA LYS A 313 -5.31 18.72 5.17
C LYS A 313 -5.49 17.22 4.93
N VAL A 314 -4.42 16.53 4.52
CA VAL A 314 -4.39 15.07 4.42
C VAL A 314 -3.75 14.49 5.67
N MET A 315 -4.42 13.55 6.30
CA MET A 315 -3.92 12.70 7.37
C MET A 315 -3.99 11.25 6.93
N THR A 316 -3.21 10.36 7.54
CA THR A 316 -3.19 8.94 7.16
C THR A 316 -3.22 8.05 8.39
N ARG A 317 -3.76 6.85 8.23
CA ARG A 317 -3.63 5.76 9.18
C ARG A 317 -3.10 4.54 8.43
N GLY A 318 -1.92 4.05 8.83
CA GLY A 318 -1.21 3.02 8.08
C GLY A 318 -0.94 3.40 6.62
N LEU A 319 -1.02 2.44 5.72
CA LEU A 319 -0.78 2.61 4.27
C LEU A 319 -2.06 2.82 3.47
N GLY A 320 -3.17 2.26 3.94
CA GLY A 320 -4.39 2.12 3.13
C GLY A 320 -5.53 3.05 3.50
N GLU A 321 -5.39 3.86 4.54
CA GLU A 321 -6.42 4.83 4.93
C GLU A 321 -5.89 6.26 4.86
N ALA A 322 -6.60 7.10 4.11
CA ALA A 322 -6.36 8.54 4.08
C ALA A 322 -7.61 9.30 4.51
N ILE A 323 -7.38 10.40 5.22
CA ILE A 323 -8.43 11.28 5.71
C ILE A 323 -8.12 12.68 5.18
N ILE A 324 -9.04 13.24 4.42
CA ILE A 324 -9.00 14.63 3.99
C ILE A 324 -9.91 15.43 4.91
N VAL A 325 -9.38 16.45 5.56
CA VAL A 325 -10.18 17.36 6.37
C VAL A 325 -10.21 18.72 5.68
N ILE A 326 -11.41 19.15 5.28
CA ILE A 326 -11.67 20.36 4.50
C ILE A 326 -11.98 21.52 5.44
N GLY A 327 -11.60 22.71 5.03
CA GLY A 327 -11.73 23.96 5.79
C GLY A 327 -10.46 24.29 6.60
N GLU A 328 -10.54 25.36 7.35
CA GLU A 328 -9.49 25.81 8.26
C GLU A 328 -9.91 25.54 9.72
N LYS A 329 -8.91 25.24 10.58
CA LYS A 329 -9.15 24.94 11.99
C LYS A 329 -9.26 26.24 12.79
#